data_308cd23daf3b5de0c8f6ce83fb9ce3c2
#
_entry.id   308cd23daf3b5de0c8f6ce83fb9ce3c2
#
_cell.length_a   1.000
_cell.length_b   1.000
_cell.length_c   1.000
_cell.angle_alpha   90.00
_cell.angle_beta   90.00
_cell.angle_gamma   90.00
#
_symmetry.space_group_name_H-M   'P 1'
#
loop_
_entity.id
_entity.type
_entity.pdbx_description
1 polymer ?
#
loop_
_entity_poly.entity_id
_entity_poly.type
_entity_poly.pdbx_seq_one_letter_code
_entity_poly.pdbx_strand_id
1 'polypeptide(L)'
;QKVPLRRAFAWMGLGLLAKGPVAVLVPVAAAGVWLLATFDGRYILRRVRQGVGDWRAWALLIGIAAPWYAYALHRHGQAFIDGFFVRHNLSRYTGTMEQHGGGWAYYLVVMPLLLLPWAPLLAGVARRAVEHWQRPLGRFLLGWGLFVIVFFSLSGTKLPHYVLYGATPLVLLMAVE
;
A
#
# COMPACT_ATOMS: atom_id res chain seq x y z
N GLN A 1 -8.32 22.34 3.95
CA GLN A 1 -7.57 21.04 4.03
C GLN A 1 -8.37 19.80 3.55
N LYS A 2 -9.58 19.96 3.02
CA LYS A 2 -10.37 18.82 2.47
C LYS A 2 -9.98 18.44 1.03
N VAL A 3 -9.40 19.36 0.27
CA VAL A 3 -9.02 19.14 -1.14
C VAL A 3 -7.96 18.03 -1.30
N PRO A 4 -6.84 18.01 -0.55
CA PRO A 4 -5.86 16.92 -0.67
C PRO A 4 -6.44 15.55 -0.32
N LEU A 5 -7.31 15.48 0.69
CA LEU A 5 -7.99 14.24 1.09
C LEU A 5 -8.87 13.71 -0.04
N ARG A 6 -9.70 14.55 -0.65
CA ARG A 6 -10.58 14.17 -1.75
C ARG A 6 -9.81 13.72 -2.99
N ARG A 7 -8.68 14.39 -3.30
CA ARG A 7 -7.76 13.94 -4.35
C ARG A 7 -7.20 12.55 -4.05
N ALA A 8 -6.79 12.28 -2.81
CA ALA A 8 -6.33 10.95 -2.42
C ALA A 8 -7.39 9.88 -2.63
N PHE A 9 -8.65 10.15 -2.26
CA PHE A 9 -9.77 9.22 -2.49
C PHE A 9 -10.04 9.01 -3.99
N ALA A 10 -9.95 10.05 -4.81
CA ALA A 10 -10.07 9.91 -6.26
C ALA A 10 -8.97 9.01 -6.84
N TRP A 11 -7.71 9.21 -6.42
CA TRP A 11 -6.60 8.35 -6.83
C TRP A 11 -6.74 6.92 -6.34
N MET A 12 -7.25 6.69 -5.11
CA MET A 12 -7.58 5.35 -4.65
C MET A 12 -8.71 4.70 -5.47
N GLY A 13 -9.70 5.48 -5.92
CA GLY A 13 -10.75 4.99 -6.83
C GLY A 13 -10.18 4.52 -8.17
N LEU A 14 -9.29 5.30 -8.79
CA LEU A 14 -8.56 4.90 -10.00
C LEU A 14 -7.66 3.68 -9.74
N GLY A 15 -7.00 3.66 -8.59
CA GLY A 15 -6.18 2.54 -8.17
C GLY A 15 -6.98 1.24 -8.02
N LEU A 16 -8.21 1.30 -7.49
CA LEU A 16 -9.11 0.15 -7.41
C LEU A 16 -9.38 -0.46 -8.80
N LEU A 17 -9.57 0.38 -9.82
CA LEU A 17 -9.76 -0.10 -11.19
C LEU A 17 -8.49 -0.77 -11.76
N ALA A 18 -7.30 -0.27 -11.38
CA ALA A 18 -6.03 -0.76 -11.92
C ALA A 18 -5.49 -2.00 -11.18
N LYS A 19 -5.64 -2.07 -9.85
CA LYS A 19 -4.97 -3.07 -8.99
C LYS A 19 -5.88 -3.70 -7.93
N GLY A 20 -7.15 -3.30 -7.88
CA GLY A 20 -8.08 -3.81 -6.88
C GLY A 20 -7.78 -3.32 -5.45
N PRO A 21 -8.20 -4.08 -4.41
CA PRO A 21 -8.20 -3.65 -3.01
C PRO A 21 -6.85 -3.18 -2.46
N VAL A 22 -5.73 -3.71 -2.96
CA VAL A 22 -4.38 -3.32 -2.51
C VAL A 22 -4.09 -1.83 -2.74
N ALA A 23 -4.72 -1.22 -3.74
CA ALA A 23 -4.56 0.21 -4.05
C ALA A 23 -5.18 1.14 -2.98
N VAL A 24 -6.08 0.63 -2.16
CA VAL A 24 -6.60 1.33 -0.98
C VAL A 24 -5.85 0.91 0.27
N LEU A 25 -5.55 -0.39 0.41
CA LEU A 25 -4.88 -0.94 1.58
C LEU A 25 -3.53 -0.28 1.84
N VAL A 26 -2.66 -0.18 0.82
CA VAL A 26 -1.29 0.34 1.00
C VAL A 26 -1.29 1.81 1.45
N PRO A 27 -1.95 2.77 0.79
CA PRO A 27 -1.93 4.16 1.24
C PRO A 27 -2.63 4.37 2.59
N VAL A 28 -3.70 3.64 2.88
CA VAL A 28 -4.39 3.72 4.18
C VAL A 28 -3.49 3.19 5.30
N ALA A 29 -2.82 2.06 5.08
CA ALA A 29 -1.89 1.50 6.07
C ALA A 29 -0.66 2.39 6.26
N ALA A 30 -0.06 2.90 5.18
CA ALA A 30 1.06 3.83 5.27
C ALA A 30 0.70 5.11 6.06
N ALA A 31 -0.47 5.70 5.77
CA ALA A 31 -0.99 6.83 6.52
C ALA A 31 -1.27 6.46 7.99
N GLY A 32 -1.82 5.26 8.23
CA GLY A 32 -2.06 4.73 9.58
C GLY A 32 -0.78 4.58 10.39
N VAL A 33 0.24 3.94 9.84
CA VAL A 33 1.57 3.80 10.48
C VAL A 33 2.14 5.18 10.82
N TRP A 34 2.10 6.12 9.87
CA TRP A 34 2.59 7.47 10.09
C TRP A 34 1.82 8.23 11.18
N LEU A 35 0.49 8.14 11.18
CA LEU A 35 -0.34 8.76 12.20
C LEU A 35 -0.04 8.20 13.59
N LEU A 36 0.02 6.87 13.72
CA LEU A 36 0.30 6.19 14.99
C LEU A 36 1.70 6.52 15.51
N ALA A 37 2.69 6.63 14.62
CA ALA A 37 4.06 6.93 14.99
C ALA A 37 4.33 8.43 15.28
N THR A 38 3.42 9.34 14.89
CA THR A 38 3.70 10.78 14.90
C THR A 38 2.82 11.57 15.87
N PHE A 39 1.56 11.12 16.07
CA PHE A 39 0.56 11.92 16.75
C PHE A 39 -0.09 11.17 17.92
N ASP A 40 -0.69 11.92 18.83
CA ASP A 40 -1.45 11.38 19.94
C ASP A 40 -2.82 10.82 19.49
N GLY A 41 -3.43 9.99 20.33
CA GLY A 41 -4.71 9.34 20.02
C GLY A 41 -5.86 10.31 19.74
N ARG A 42 -5.88 11.49 20.37
CA ARG A 42 -6.93 12.50 20.16
C ARG A 42 -6.83 13.12 18.78
N TYR A 43 -5.60 13.41 18.33
CA TYR A 43 -5.35 13.91 16.98
C TYR A 43 -5.72 12.87 15.93
N ILE A 44 -5.28 11.61 16.13
CA ILE A 44 -5.59 10.49 15.24
C ILE A 44 -7.10 10.32 15.08
N LEU A 45 -7.83 10.25 16.20
CA LEU A 45 -9.28 10.09 16.20
C LEU A 45 -9.97 11.23 15.42
N ARG A 46 -9.53 12.47 15.63
CA ARG A 46 -10.04 13.64 14.90
C ARG A 46 -9.80 13.49 13.39
N ARG A 47 -8.60 13.06 12.98
CA ARG A 47 -8.25 12.88 11.56
C ARG A 47 -9.03 11.75 10.91
N VAL A 48 -9.16 10.62 11.58
CA VAL A 48 -9.96 9.48 11.12
C VAL A 48 -11.42 9.89 10.96
N ARG A 49 -12.01 10.56 11.97
CA ARG A 49 -13.39 11.06 11.87
C ARG A 49 -13.59 12.06 10.73
N GLN A 50 -12.61 12.92 10.46
CA GLN A 50 -12.66 13.85 9.31
C GLN A 50 -12.60 13.12 7.97
N GLY A 51 -11.78 12.06 7.86
CA GLY A 51 -11.68 11.23 6.67
C GLY A 51 -12.94 10.41 6.40
N VAL A 52 -13.39 9.71 7.43
CA VAL A 52 -14.62 8.89 7.35
C VAL A 52 -15.88 9.76 7.12
N GLY A 53 -15.94 10.94 7.74
CA GLY A 53 -17.09 11.84 7.64
C GLY A 53 -17.15 12.70 6.37
N ASP A 54 -16.12 12.69 5.51
CA ASP A 54 -16.19 13.44 4.25
C ASP A 54 -16.88 12.61 3.15
N TRP A 55 -18.22 12.65 3.13
CA TRP A 55 -19.01 11.92 2.14
C TRP A 55 -18.62 12.21 0.69
N ARG A 56 -18.12 13.43 0.39
CA ARG A 56 -17.66 13.80 -0.97
C ARG A 56 -16.38 13.05 -1.37
N ALA A 57 -15.51 12.77 -0.41
CA ALA A 57 -14.33 11.92 -0.66
C ALA A 57 -14.76 10.49 -1.03
N TRP A 58 -15.70 9.91 -0.27
CA TRP A 58 -16.28 8.60 -0.57
C TRP A 58 -17.04 8.57 -1.89
N ALA A 59 -17.82 9.62 -2.18
CA ALA A 59 -18.53 9.73 -3.45
C ALA A 59 -17.57 9.73 -4.66
N LEU A 60 -16.40 10.38 -4.55
CA LEU A 60 -15.37 10.34 -5.59
C LEU A 60 -14.80 8.93 -5.76
N LEU A 61 -14.41 8.27 -4.67
CA LEU A 61 -13.87 6.91 -4.74
C LEU A 61 -14.89 5.92 -5.33
N ILE A 62 -16.10 5.93 -4.79
CA ILE A 62 -17.19 5.03 -5.22
C ILE A 62 -17.61 5.37 -6.65
N GLY A 63 -17.81 6.64 -6.98
CA GLY A 63 -18.22 7.08 -8.31
C GLY A 63 -17.23 6.70 -9.41
N ILE A 64 -15.93 6.65 -9.09
CA ILE A 64 -14.89 6.20 -10.03
C ILE A 64 -14.89 4.67 -10.14
N ALA A 65 -14.91 3.96 -9.02
CA ALA A 65 -14.72 2.50 -9.00
C ALA A 65 -16.02 1.72 -9.29
N ALA A 66 -17.14 2.13 -8.69
CA ALA A 66 -18.37 1.36 -8.70
C ALA A 66 -18.95 1.04 -10.09
N PRO A 67 -18.91 1.93 -11.11
CA PRO A 67 -19.47 1.61 -12.42
C PRO A 67 -18.88 0.34 -13.04
N TRP A 68 -17.54 0.19 -12.96
CA TRP A 68 -16.87 -1.01 -13.48
C TRP A 68 -17.18 -2.25 -12.65
N TYR A 69 -17.11 -2.14 -11.31
CA TYR A 69 -17.42 -3.27 -10.43
C TYR A 69 -18.87 -3.72 -10.53
N ALA A 70 -19.81 -2.77 -10.66
CA ALA A 70 -21.24 -3.08 -10.86
C ALA A 70 -21.48 -3.77 -12.21
N TYR A 71 -20.84 -3.29 -13.29
CA TYR A 71 -20.92 -3.93 -14.59
C TYR A 71 -20.33 -5.34 -14.56
N ALA A 72 -19.14 -5.53 -13.98
CA ALA A 72 -18.50 -6.83 -13.87
C ALA A 72 -19.35 -7.81 -13.04
N LEU A 73 -19.91 -7.36 -11.93
CA LEU A 73 -20.81 -8.15 -11.10
C LEU A 73 -22.10 -8.52 -11.84
N HIS A 74 -22.72 -7.57 -12.56
CA HIS A 74 -23.91 -7.83 -13.37
C HIS A 74 -23.62 -8.85 -14.49
N ARG A 75 -22.47 -8.76 -15.13
CA ARG A 75 -22.09 -9.61 -16.27
C ARG A 75 -21.67 -11.03 -15.87
N HIS A 76 -20.96 -11.16 -14.75
CA HIS A 76 -20.30 -12.39 -14.33
C HIS A 76 -20.83 -12.96 -13.00
N GLY A 77 -21.67 -12.23 -12.27
CA GLY A 77 -22.28 -12.70 -11.04
C GLY A 77 -21.27 -13.21 -10.00
N GLN A 78 -21.58 -14.34 -9.40
CA GLN A 78 -20.75 -14.97 -8.37
C GLN A 78 -19.33 -15.31 -8.85
N ALA A 79 -19.16 -15.69 -10.12
CA ALA A 79 -17.86 -16.01 -10.69
C ALA A 79 -16.88 -14.83 -10.62
N PHE A 80 -17.37 -13.57 -10.70
CA PHE A 80 -16.54 -12.38 -10.51
C PHE A 80 -16.10 -12.26 -9.06
N ILE A 81 -16.97 -12.46 -8.09
CA ILE A 81 -16.63 -12.41 -6.66
C ILE A 81 -15.59 -13.47 -6.34
N ASP A 82 -15.83 -14.72 -6.72
CA ASP A 82 -14.93 -15.83 -6.42
C ASP A 82 -13.57 -15.69 -7.12
N GLY A 83 -13.57 -15.26 -8.38
CA GLY A 83 -12.34 -15.03 -9.14
C GLY A 83 -11.54 -13.84 -8.61
N PHE A 84 -12.16 -12.68 -8.53
CA PHE A 84 -11.46 -11.44 -8.23
C PHE A 84 -11.16 -11.26 -6.74
N PHE A 85 -12.18 -11.36 -5.87
CA PHE A 85 -11.98 -11.10 -4.44
C PHE A 85 -11.39 -12.30 -3.71
N VAL A 86 -11.94 -13.50 -3.93
CA VAL A 86 -11.51 -14.69 -3.20
C VAL A 86 -10.18 -15.19 -3.76
N ARG A 87 -10.16 -15.64 -5.03
CA ARG A 87 -9.00 -16.32 -5.60
C ARG A 87 -7.81 -15.38 -5.80
N HIS A 88 -7.99 -14.23 -6.45
CA HIS A 88 -6.88 -13.33 -6.79
C HIS A 88 -6.42 -12.41 -5.65
N ASN A 89 -7.21 -12.18 -4.62
CA ASN A 89 -6.79 -11.36 -3.48
C ASN A 89 -6.62 -12.19 -2.21
N LEU A 90 -7.69 -12.83 -1.70
CA LEU A 90 -7.63 -13.51 -0.41
C LEU A 90 -6.78 -14.77 -0.46
N SER A 91 -7.04 -15.69 -1.40
CA SER A 91 -6.31 -16.97 -1.48
C SER A 91 -4.83 -16.78 -1.80
N ARG A 92 -4.47 -15.75 -2.60
CA ARG A 92 -3.06 -15.41 -2.83
C ARG A 92 -2.34 -14.91 -1.59
N TYR A 93 -3.06 -14.24 -0.70
CA TYR A 93 -2.48 -13.79 0.55
C TYR A 93 -2.35 -14.92 1.56
N THR A 94 -3.35 -15.79 1.70
CA THR A 94 -3.42 -16.85 2.71
C THR A 94 -2.69 -18.14 2.32
N GLY A 95 -2.48 -18.39 1.03
CA GLY A 95 -1.88 -19.63 0.53
C GLY A 95 -0.87 -19.42 -0.58
N THR A 96 -0.06 -20.45 -0.82
CA THR A 96 0.87 -20.49 -1.95
C THR A 96 0.11 -20.92 -3.20
N MET A 97 0.11 -20.07 -4.23
CA MET A 97 -0.50 -20.37 -5.53
C MET A 97 0.58 -20.46 -6.61
N GLU A 98 0.35 -21.33 -7.61
CA GLU A 98 1.21 -21.45 -8.79
C GLU A 98 2.72 -21.71 -8.43
N GLN A 99 2.96 -22.40 -7.32
CA GLN A 99 4.31 -22.67 -6.79
C GLN A 99 5.15 -21.41 -6.46
N HIS A 100 4.54 -20.24 -6.40
CA HIS A 100 5.19 -18.97 -6.04
C HIS A 100 5.24 -18.79 -4.51
N GLY A 101 5.82 -19.77 -3.81
CA GLY A 101 6.15 -19.68 -2.39
C GLY A 101 7.52 -19.04 -2.16
N GLY A 102 7.84 -18.76 -0.89
CA GLY A 102 9.15 -18.24 -0.51
C GLY A 102 9.24 -18.00 0.99
N GLY A 103 10.47 -18.01 1.52
CA GLY A 103 10.71 -17.67 2.93
C GLY A 103 10.34 -16.23 3.26
N TRP A 104 10.24 -15.94 4.55
CA TRP A 104 9.92 -14.58 5.05
C TRP A 104 10.94 -13.52 4.58
N ALA A 105 12.17 -13.92 4.35
CA ALA A 105 13.26 -13.04 3.88
C ALA A 105 13.24 -12.75 2.36
N TYR A 106 12.29 -13.33 1.60
CA TYR A 106 12.23 -13.21 0.15
C TYR A 106 12.37 -11.76 -0.34
N TYR A 107 11.60 -10.84 0.23
CA TYR A 107 11.63 -9.45 -0.20
C TYR A 107 12.83 -8.65 0.31
N LEU A 108 13.54 -9.12 1.32
CA LEU A 108 14.83 -8.52 1.71
C LEU A 108 15.90 -8.73 0.66
N VAL A 109 15.80 -9.80 -0.13
CA VAL A 109 16.71 -10.09 -1.25
C VAL A 109 16.19 -9.46 -2.54
N VAL A 110 14.90 -9.60 -2.82
CA VAL A 110 14.30 -9.14 -4.08
C VAL A 110 14.30 -7.62 -4.20
N MET A 111 14.06 -6.87 -3.10
CA MET A 111 14.03 -5.41 -3.13
C MET A 111 15.36 -4.79 -3.60
N PRO A 112 16.53 -5.15 -3.05
CA PRO A 112 17.80 -4.65 -3.57
C PRO A 112 18.01 -5.02 -5.05
N LEU A 113 17.67 -6.23 -5.45
CA LEU A 113 17.84 -6.68 -6.84
C LEU A 113 16.98 -5.85 -7.82
N LEU A 114 15.73 -5.53 -7.45
CA LEU A 114 14.85 -4.70 -8.27
C LEU A 114 15.28 -3.23 -8.32
N LEU A 115 16.05 -2.78 -7.33
CA LEU A 115 16.54 -1.40 -7.26
C LEU A 115 17.97 -1.24 -7.81
N LEU A 116 18.54 -2.26 -8.46
CA LEU A 116 19.83 -2.12 -9.14
C LEU A 116 19.74 -1.05 -10.26
N PRO A 117 20.79 -0.23 -10.45
CA PRO A 117 22.10 -0.22 -9.76
C PRO A 117 22.14 0.59 -8.45
N TRP A 118 21.04 1.20 -8.01
CA TRP A 118 20.97 2.08 -6.83
C TRP A 118 20.89 1.32 -5.49
N ALA A 119 20.86 -0.01 -5.51
CA ALA A 119 20.78 -0.84 -4.30
C ALA A 119 21.81 -0.47 -3.19
N PRO A 120 23.06 -0.06 -3.48
CA PRO A 120 23.99 0.37 -2.44
C PRO A 120 23.49 1.54 -1.58
N LEU A 121 22.64 2.43 -2.14
CA LEU A 121 22.05 3.54 -1.40
C LEU A 121 21.04 3.08 -0.33
N LEU A 122 20.45 1.88 -0.50
CA LEU A 122 19.60 1.30 0.55
C LEU A 122 20.39 1.05 1.84
N ALA A 123 21.68 0.74 1.74
CA ALA A 123 22.54 0.61 2.91
C ALA A 123 22.74 1.97 3.62
N GLY A 124 22.76 3.07 2.88
CA GLY A 124 22.75 4.44 3.41
C GLY A 124 21.46 4.70 4.18
N VAL A 125 20.31 4.47 3.52
CA VAL A 125 18.97 4.60 4.14
C VAL A 125 18.86 3.76 5.43
N ALA A 126 19.35 2.51 5.41
CA ALA A 126 19.32 1.63 6.58
C ALA A 126 20.19 2.16 7.72
N ARG A 127 21.41 2.66 7.43
CA ARG A 127 22.31 3.23 8.42
C ARG A 127 21.74 4.49 9.06
N ARG A 128 21.03 5.33 8.28
CA ARG A 128 20.41 6.56 8.75
C ARG A 128 18.93 6.41 9.10
N ALA A 129 18.43 5.18 9.22
CA ALA A 129 17.00 4.93 9.48
C ALA A 129 16.49 5.66 10.73
N VAL A 130 17.30 5.77 11.80
CA VAL A 130 16.94 6.50 13.03
C VAL A 130 16.81 8.00 12.75
N GLU A 131 17.71 8.60 11.99
CA GLU A 131 17.65 10.02 11.62
C GLU A 131 16.42 10.31 10.74
N HIS A 132 16.16 9.46 9.75
CA HIS A 132 14.96 9.57 8.93
C HIS A 132 13.70 9.44 9.79
N TRP A 133 13.68 8.50 10.74
CA TRP A 133 12.53 8.31 11.63
C TRP A 133 12.24 9.51 12.52
N GLN A 134 13.23 10.31 12.86
CA GLN A 134 13.03 11.54 13.63
C GLN A 134 12.32 12.64 12.82
N ARG A 135 12.36 12.60 11.50
CA ARG A 135 11.72 13.57 10.61
C ARG A 135 10.33 13.09 10.19
N PRO A 136 9.28 13.94 10.20
CA PRO A 136 7.92 13.53 9.87
C PRO A 136 7.78 12.86 8.48
N LEU A 137 8.46 13.41 7.45
CA LEU A 137 8.47 12.85 6.11
C LEU A 137 9.22 11.51 6.06
N GLY A 138 10.40 11.45 6.67
CA GLY A 138 11.19 10.21 6.74
C GLY A 138 10.42 9.09 7.44
N ARG A 139 9.73 9.41 8.53
CA ARG A 139 8.85 8.48 9.25
C ARG A 139 7.71 7.95 8.39
N PHE A 140 7.09 8.80 7.57
CA PHE A 140 6.08 8.38 6.60
C PHE A 140 6.66 7.45 5.54
N LEU A 141 7.79 7.81 4.93
CA LEU A 141 8.41 7.04 3.86
C LEU A 141 8.95 5.69 4.36
N LEU A 142 9.66 5.68 5.50
CA LEU A 142 10.12 4.44 6.13
C LEU A 142 8.96 3.54 6.54
N GLY A 143 7.93 4.12 7.19
CA GLY A 143 6.73 3.38 7.60
C GLY A 143 6.01 2.75 6.41
N TRP A 144 5.89 3.48 5.30
CA TRP A 144 5.30 2.95 4.07
C TRP A 144 6.14 1.81 3.49
N GLY A 145 7.45 2.02 3.27
CA GLY A 145 8.34 0.99 2.71
C GLY A 145 8.37 -0.27 3.57
N LEU A 146 8.52 -0.10 4.88
CA LEU A 146 8.53 -1.20 5.84
C LEU A 146 7.20 -1.95 5.88
N PHE A 147 6.07 -1.24 5.89
CA PHE A 147 4.75 -1.86 5.81
C PHE A 147 4.62 -2.77 4.59
N VAL A 148 5.00 -2.29 3.40
CA VAL A 148 4.92 -3.09 2.17
C VAL A 148 5.78 -4.34 2.25
N ILE A 149 7.03 -4.21 2.71
CA ILE A 149 7.94 -5.35 2.85
C ILE A 149 7.35 -6.38 3.83
N VAL A 150 6.92 -5.95 5.01
CA VAL A 150 6.35 -6.84 6.03
C VAL A 150 5.06 -7.48 5.55
N PHE A 151 4.13 -6.69 5.01
CA PHE A 151 2.83 -7.17 4.56
C PHE A 151 2.95 -8.25 3.49
N PHE A 152 3.78 -8.03 2.47
CA PHE A 152 3.97 -9.05 1.43
C PHE A 152 4.90 -10.19 1.85
N SER A 153 5.79 -10.00 2.82
CA SER A 153 6.57 -11.10 3.41
C SER A 153 5.70 -12.11 4.15
N LEU A 154 4.58 -11.66 4.72
CA LEU A 154 3.59 -12.51 5.39
C LEU A 154 2.63 -13.18 4.40
N SER A 155 2.58 -12.72 3.13
CA SER A 155 1.74 -13.33 2.10
C SER A 155 2.22 -14.74 1.74
N GLY A 156 1.28 -15.67 1.53
CA GLY A 156 1.58 -17.03 1.08
C GLY A 156 2.17 -17.07 -0.33
N THR A 157 1.59 -16.29 -1.25
CA THR A 157 2.11 -16.17 -2.63
C THR A 157 3.04 -14.95 -2.71
N LYS A 158 4.27 -15.17 -3.20
CA LYS A 158 5.31 -14.14 -3.31
C LYS A 158 5.67 -13.88 -4.78
N LEU A 159 5.36 -12.66 -5.24
CA LEU A 159 5.72 -12.23 -6.59
C LEU A 159 6.68 -11.04 -6.50
N PRO A 160 7.77 -10.99 -7.31
CA PRO A 160 8.78 -9.95 -7.23
C PRO A 160 8.19 -8.54 -7.31
N HIS A 161 7.22 -8.34 -8.18
CA HIS A 161 6.62 -7.01 -8.41
C HIS A 161 5.75 -6.49 -7.24
N TYR A 162 5.41 -7.31 -6.23
CA TYR A 162 4.65 -6.83 -5.08
C TYR A 162 5.44 -5.81 -4.25
N VAL A 163 6.75 -5.93 -4.21
CA VAL A 163 7.60 -4.99 -3.49
C VAL A 163 7.67 -3.61 -4.14
N LEU A 164 7.29 -3.48 -5.41
CA LEU A 164 7.26 -2.19 -6.12
C LEU A 164 6.31 -1.18 -5.46
N TYR A 165 5.29 -1.62 -4.73
CA TYR A 165 4.45 -0.71 -3.93
C TYR A 165 5.23 0.01 -2.82
N GLY A 166 6.36 -0.55 -2.39
CA GLY A 166 7.29 0.04 -1.43
C GLY A 166 8.54 0.64 -2.05
N ALA A 167 8.73 0.51 -3.36
CA ALA A 167 9.92 1.06 -4.05
C ALA A 167 9.91 2.60 -4.03
N THR A 168 8.78 3.24 -4.30
CA THR A 168 8.66 4.70 -4.33
C THR A 168 9.19 5.38 -3.06
N PRO A 169 8.74 5.02 -1.84
CA PRO A 169 9.26 5.66 -0.64
C PRO A 169 10.75 5.39 -0.42
N LEU A 170 11.26 4.22 -0.79
CA LEU A 170 12.69 3.91 -0.67
C LEU A 170 13.53 4.70 -1.66
N VAL A 171 13.07 4.86 -2.91
CA VAL A 171 13.74 5.70 -3.91
C VAL A 171 13.80 7.17 -3.45
N LEU A 172 12.71 7.68 -2.87
CA LEU A 172 12.70 9.05 -2.34
C LEU A 172 13.66 9.21 -1.16
N LEU A 173 13.81 8.19 -0.30
CA LEU A 173 14.81 8.21 0.77
C LEU A 173 16.24 8.11 0.23
N MET A 174 16.49 7.26 -0.77
CA MET A 174 17.80 7.17 -1.43
C MET A 174 18.22 8.47 -2.14
N ALA A 175 17.25 9.24 -2.64
CA ALA A 175 17.53 10.50 -3.33
C ALA A 175 18.02 11.62 -2.40
N VAL A 176 17.96 11.45 -1.07
CA VAL A 176 18.43 12.41 -0.07
C VAL A 176 19.65 11.90 0.72
N GLU A 177 20.22 10.76 0.30
CA GLU A 177 21.48 10.22 0.80
C GLU A 177 22.69 10.85 0.10
#